data_12aee9b1ca443b0bbd2eb3028806143f
#
_entry.id   12aee9b1ca443b0bbd2eb3028806143f
#
_cell.length_a   1.000
_cell.length_b   1.000
_cell.length_c   1.000
_cell.angle_alpha   90.00
_cell.angle_beta   90.00
_cell.angle_gamma   90.00
#
_symmetry.space_group_name_H-M   'P 1'
#
loop_
_entity.id
_entity.type
_entity.pdbx_description
1 polymer ?
#
loop_
_entity_poly.entity_id
_entity_poly.type
_entity_poly.pdbx_seq_one_letter_code
_entity_poly.pdbx_strand_id
1 'polypeptide(L)'
;RGITTVQDASVVNDLKRWELLNHFQKENLLKQRLIFMLSSSTAKGISEGQYPLPRDSQHLRIGHAKIMITFTNGSMSPDQDSLNELVSDLNTKGFPVAIHAVEAEAVKAAAIAINHAPKNSAICAPNRIEHASELPVNLIRLVKRSGATVITNPGFIFFAGEKFRNTVPAFKQPWLYRIASLLHMGIPVAFGSDGPVELPEPITELYAAVTRKSRAGFVFERNESVTLEQALDLHTYQGAVSCGIDNWVGKIKIGQAADLTVLDRNIFTLEPDQWNELRVTSTIIDGEILWKA
;
A
#
# COMPACT_ATOMS: atom_id res chain seq x y z
N ARG A 1 -0.24 16.83 -7.46
CA ARG A 1 0.28 15.47 -7.67
C ARG A 1 -0.75 14.49 -8.24
N GLY A 2 -2.03 14.88 -8.33
CA GLY A 2 -3.08 14.06 -8.91
C GLY A 2 -3.61 12.94 -8.02
N ILE A 3 -3.32 12.95 -6.73
CA ILE A 3 -3.77 11.90 -5.80
C ILE A 3 -5.22 12.18 -5.39
N THR A 4 -6.13 11.25 -5.68
CA THR A 4 -7.55 11.34 -5.37
C THR A 4 -7.95 10.57 -4.13
N THR A 5 -7.28 9.45 -3.87
CA THR A 5 -7.52 8.58 -2.71
C THR A 5 -6.20 8.30 -2.01
N VAL A 6 -6.20 8.36 -0.69
CA VAL A 6 -5.06 7.99 0.15
C VAL A 6 -5.49 6.99 1.20
N GLN A 7 -4.55 6.16 1.66
CA GLN A 7 -4.75 5.31 2.81
C GLN A 7 -3.75 5.70 3.91
N ASP A 8 -4.27 6.10 5.06
CA ASP A 8 -3.43 6.38 6.23
C ASP A 8 -3.11 5.06 6.94
N ALA A 9 -1.85 4.67 6.88
CA ALA A 9 -1.32 3.43 7.43
C ALA A 9 -0.57 3.63 8.77
N SER A 10 -0.85 4.71 9.49
CA SER A 10 -0.19 5.00 10.77
C SER A 10 -0.56 3.99 11.84
N VAL A 11 0.45 3.39 12.47
CA VAL A 11 0.29 2.35 13.50
C VAL A 11 -0.35 2.85 14.80
N VAL A 12 -0.36 4.17 15.00
CA VAL A 12 -0.88 4.84 16.19
C VAL A 12 -2.28 5.47 15.98
N ASN A 13 -2.95 5.13 14.90
CA ASN A 13 -4.28 5.65 14.58
C ASN A 13 -5.34 5.15 15.58
N ASP A 14 -5.96 6.09 16.22
CA ASP A 14 -7.02 5.89 17.21
C ASP A 14 -8.31 6.66 16.84
N LEU A 15 -9.32 6.57 17.68
CA LEU A 15 -10.59 7.27 17.45
C LEU A 15 -10.47 8.80 17.50
N LYS A 16 -9.52 9.36 18.26
CA LYS A 16 -9.31 10.83 18.29
C LYS A 16 -8.79 11.34 16.94
N ARG A 17 -7.88 10.58 16.32
CA ARG A 17 -7.40 10.90 14.97
C ARG A 17 -8.47 10.73 13.91
N TRP A 18 -9.32 9.70 14.05
CA TRP A 18 -10.51 9.56 13.21
C TRP A 18 -11.42 10.80 13.31
N GLU A 19 -11.76 11.24 14.51
CA GLU A 19 -12.59 12.43 14.74
C GLU A 19 -11.97 13.68 14.13
N LEU A 20 -10.66 13.87 14.27
CA LEU A 20 -9.92 15.00 13.67
C LEU A 20 -10.03 14.99 12.15
N LEU A 21 -9.78 13.83 11.50
CA LEU A 21 -9.87 13.71 10.05
C LEU A 21 -11.31 13.88 9.53
N ASN A 22 -12.29 13.36 10.27
CA ASN A 22 -13.69 13.55 9.97
C ASN A 22 -14.09 15.04 10.08
N HIS A 23 -13.56 15.77 11.07
CA HIS A 23 -13.72 17.22 11.16
C HIS A 23 -13.09 17.91 9.94
N PHE A 24 -11.86 17.59 9.54
CA PHE A 24 -11.22 18.20 8.37
C PHE A 24 -12.01 17.95 7.08
N GLN A 25 -12.63 16.79 6.92
CA GLN A 25 -13.49 16.54 5.77
C GLN A 25 -14.78 17.36 5.80
N LYS A 26 -15.44 17.47 6.97
CA LYS A 26 -16.65 18.29 7.12
C LYS A 26 -16.40 19.78 6.85
N GLU A 27 -15.21 20.27 7.20
CA GLU A 27 -14.78 21.65 6.92
C GLU A 27 -14.19 21.85 5.53
N ASN A 28 -14.24 20.83 4.65
CA ASN A 28 -13.62 20.86 3.30
C ASN A 28 -12.11 21.13 3.27
N LEU A 29 -11.41 20.86 4.37
CA LEU A 29 -9.95 21.02 4.46
C LEU A 29 -9.22 19.81 3.87
N LEU A 30 -9.84 18.64 3.87
CA LEU A 30 -9.35 17.41 3.26
C LEU A 30 -10.39 16.89 2.27
N LYS A 31 -10.10 17.00 0.99
CA LYS A 31 -11.04 16.68 -0.10
C LYS A 31 -10.81 15.28 -0.69
N GLN A 32 -9.62 14.73 -0.52
CA GLN A 32 -9.29 13.38 -0.97
C GLN A 32 -10.12 12.35 -0.20
N ARG A 33 -10.40 11.23 -0.86
CA ARG A 33 -10.90 10.06 -0.16
C ARG A 33 -9.83 9.52 0.76
N LEU A 34 -10.20 9.16 1.95
CA LEU A 34 -9.29 8.63 2.96
C LEU A 34 -9.79 7.29 3.46
N ILE A 35 -8.95 6.28 3.33
CA ILE A 35 -9.11 4.98 3.98
C ILE A 35 -8.21 4.99 5.22
N PHE A 36 -8.81 4.94 6.38
CA PHE A 36 -8.14 5.07 7.66
C PHE A 36 -7.88 3.69 8.26
N MET A 37 -6.62 3.29 8.36
CA MET A 37 -6.26 2.09 9.12
C MET A 37 -6.32 2.39 10.61
N LEU A 38 -6.97 1.53 11.37
CA LEU A 38 -6.93 1.59 12.82
C LEU A 38 -5.65 0.95 13.36
N SER A 39 -5.12 1.44 14.48
CA SER A 39 -4.14 0.65 15.22
C SER A 39 -4.75 -0.70 15.63
N SER A 40 -3.94 -1.75 15.70
CA SER A 40 -4.43 -3.08 16.11
C SER A 40 -5.09 -3.06 17.50
N SER A 41 -4.58 -2.24 18.41
CA SER A 41 -5.16 -2.05 19.74
C SER A 41 -6.54 -1.37 19.70
N THR A 42 -6.70 -0.34 18.84
CA THR A 42 -8.01 0.33 18.66
C THR A 42 -9.02 -0.61 18.02
N ALA A 43 -8.61 -1.34 16.96
CA ALA A 43 -9.47 -2.34 16.31
C ALA A 43 -9.90 -3.43 17.29
N LYS A 44 -9.00 -3.92 18.13
CA LYS A 44 -9.30 -4.88 19.20
C LYS A 44 -10.30 -4.30 20.20
N GLY A 45 -10.09 -3.10 20.70
CA GLY A 45 -11.01 -2.44 21.65
C GLY A 45 -12.43 -2.26 21.06
N ILE A 46 -12.55 -1.90 19.77
CA ILE A 46 -13.83 -1.84 19.06
C ILE A 46 -14.48 -3.23 19.02
N SER A 47 -13.72 -4.25 18.64
CA SER A 47 -14.21 -5.63 18.53
C SER A 47 -14.65 -6.24 19.85
N GLU A 48 -14.11 -5.76 20.97
CA GLU A 48 -14.47 -6.15 22.34
C GLU A 48 -15.59 -5.26 22.94
N GLY A 49 -16.11 -4.31 22.17
CA GLY A 49 -17.18 -3.41 22.62
C GLY A 49 -16.72 -2.30 23.58
N GLN A 50 -15.42 -2.10 23.73
CA GLN A 50 -14.87 -1.01 24.58
C GLN A 50 -15.08 0.36 23.92
N TYR A 51 -15.11 0.39 22.59
CA TYR A 51 -15.32 1.59 21.76
C TYR A 51 -16.37 1.34 20.69
N PRO A 52 -17.16 2.36 20.32
CA PRO A 52 -18.07 2.26 19.18
C PRO A 52 -17.26 2.18 17.86
N LEU A 53 -17.75 1.41 16.90
CA LEU A 53 -17.24 1.46 15.52
C LEU A 53 -17.64 2.81 14.92
N PRO A 54 -16.66 3.61 14.42
CA PRO A 54 -16.99 4.86 13.73
C PRO A 54 -17.81 4.60 12.47
N ARG A 55 -18.65 5.56 12.12
CA ARG A 55 -19.42 5.48 10.87
C ARG A 55 -18.63 6.03 9.70
N ASP A 56 -18.54 5.23 8.66
CA ASP A 56 -17.99 5.67 7.39
C ASP A 56 -18.78 6.86 6.82
N SER A 57 -18.07 7.77 6.16
CA SER A 57 -18.65 8.81 5.33
C SER A 57 -18.33 8.54 3.85
N GLN A 58 -18.81 9.44 2.97
CA GLN A 58 -18.50 9.33 1.55
C GLN A 58 -16.99 9.38 1.26
N HIS A 59 -16.22 10.15 2.03
CA HIS A 59 -14.79 10.37 1.77
C HIS A 59 -13.88 9.86 2.89
N LEU A 60 -14.42 9.31 3.98
CA LEU A 60 -13.62 8.74 5.09
C LEU A 60 -14.19 7.38 5.48
N ARG A 61 -13.40 6.34 5.31
CA ARG A 61 -13.78 4.96 5.61
C ARG A 61 -12.74 4.27 6.47
N ILE A 62 -13.21 3.35 7.33
CA ILE A 62 -12.34 2.45 8.06
C ILE A 62 -11.80 1.38 7.10
N GLY A 63 -10.49 1.16 7.17
CA GLY A 63 -9.78 0.11 6.44
C GLY A 63 -9.29 -1.00 7.37
N HIS A 64 -8.04 -1.36 7.20
CA HIS A 64 -7.37 -2.45 7.90
C HIS A 64 -7.03 -2.11 9.35
N ALA A 65 -6.86 -3.14 10.18
CA ALA A 65 -6.12 -3.03 11.42
C ALA A 65 -4.61 -3.08 11.12
N LYS A 66 -3.89 -2.00 11.47
CA LYS A 66 -2.44 -1.89 11.23
C LYS A 66 -1.68 -2.60 12.34
N ILE A 67 -0.80 -3.51 11.93
CA ILE A 67 0.14 -4.23 12.80
C ILE A 67 1.55 -3.85 12.38
N MET A 68 2.44 -3.62 13.34
CA MET A 68 3.85 -3.38 13.09
C MET A 68 4.67 -4.53 13.69
N ILE A 69 5.50 -5.16 12.87
CA ILE A 69 6.54 -6.08 13.33
C ILE A 69 7.81 -5.28 13.50
N THR A 70 8.43 -5.39 14.67
CA THR A 70 9.71 -4.77 14.99
C THR A 70 10.70 -5.79 15.52
N PHE A 71 11.99 -5.49 15.35
CA PHE A 71 13.07 -6.31 15.91
C PHE A 71 13.86 -5.48 16.93
N THR A 72 13.97 -5.98 18.14
CA THR A 72 14.77 -5.35 19.19
C THR A 72 15.72 -6.40 19.74
N ASN A 73 17.03 -6.14 19.67
CA ASN A 73 18.09 -7.07 20.10
C ASN A 73 17.94 -8.48 19.50
N GLY A 74 17.51 -8.56 18.23
CA GLY A 74 17.29 -9.84 17.53
C GLY A 74 15.98 -10.55 17.85
N SER A 75 15.17 -10.03 18.77
CA SER A 75 13.86 -10.58 19.09
C SER A 75 12.75 -9.83 18.35
N MET A 76 11.84 -10.60 17.76
CA MET A 76 10.67 -10.09 17.05
C MET A 76 9.55 -9.72 18.03
N SER A 77 8.91 -8.58 17.79
CA SER A 77 7.72 -8.13 18.55
C SER A 77 6.62 -7.68 17.59
N PRO A 78 5.37 -8.19 17.72
CA PRO A 78 5.03 -9.36 18.57
C PRO A 78 5.78 -10.61 18.14
N ASP A 79 5.95 -11.59 19.02
CA ASP A 79 6.45 -12.91 18.65
C ASP A 79 5.47 -13.64 17.72
N GLN A 80 5.90 -14.77 17.11
CA GLN A 80 5.10 -15.43 16.07
C GLN A 80 3.74 -15.92 16.57
N ASP A 81 3.67 -16.47 17.77
CA ASP A 81 2.42 -17.03 18.30
C ASP A 81 1.44 -15.91 18.65
N SER A 82 1.91 -14.87 19.32
CA SER A 82 1.14 -13.64 19.58
C SER A 82 0.65 -12.97 18.30
N LEU A 83 1.47 -12.95 17.24
CA LEU A 83 1.08 -12.42 15.94
C LEU A 83 -0.01 -13.27 15.28
N ASN A 84 0.12 -14.60 15.33
CA ASN A 84 -0.86 -15.55 14.80
C ASN A 84 -2.23 -15.36 15.47
N GLU A 85 -2.25 -15.27 16.79
CA GLU A 85 -3.45 -15.06 17.59
C GLU A 85 -4.10 -13.72 17.27
N LEU A 86 -3.31 -12.62 17.22
CA LEU A 86 -3.81 -11.28 16.92
C LEU A 86 -4.46 -11.21 15.54
N VAL A 87 -3.80 -11.77 14.50
CA VAL A 87 -4.35 -11.76 13.14
C VAL A 87 -5.62 -12.60 13.06
N SER A 88 -5.63 -13.77 13.70
CA SER A 88 -6.81 -14.65 13.73
C SER A 88 -7.99 -14.01 14.45
N ASP A 89 -7.75 -13.37 15.58
CA ASP A 89 -8.79 -12.67 16.37
C ASP A 89 -9.39 -11.51 15.57
N LEU A 90 -8.56 -10.63 15.00
CA LEU A 90 -9.02 -9.50 14.21
C LEU A 90 -9.80 -9.95 12.97
N ASN A 91 -9.32 -10.95 12.23
CA ASN A 91 -10.02 -11.46 11.05
C ASN A 91 -11.37 -12.10 11.43
N THR A 92 -11.43 -12.87 12.51
CA THR A 92 -12.70 -13.46 13.00
C THR A 92 -13.73 -12.39 13.33
N LYS A 93 -13.28 -11.22 13.79
CA LYS A 93 -14.13 -10.08 14.13
C LYS A 93 -14.39 -9.12 12.96
N GLY A 94 -13.98 -9.51 11.74
CA GLY A 94 -14.27 -8.78 10.50
C GLY A 94 -13.25 -7.69 10.13
N PHE A 95 -12.16 -7.53 10.90
CA PHE A 95 -11.09 -6.59 10.55
C PHE A 95 -10.04 -7.27 9.66
N PRO A 96 -9.85 -6.83 8.40
CA PRO A 96 -8.67 -7.21 7.64
C PRO A 96 -7.42 -6.59 8.28
N VAL A 97 -6.26 -7.21 8.13
CA VAL A 97 -5.01 -6.72 8.70
C VAL A 97 -4.04 -6.22 7.62
N ALA A 98 -3.25 -5.20 7.96
CA ALA A 98 -2.14 -4.69 7.18
C ALA A 98 -0.87 -4.74 8.05
N ILE A 99 0.06 -5.64 7.70
CA ILE A 99 1.22 -5.95 8.54
C ILE A 99 2.47 -5.31 7.92
N HIS A 100 3.10 -4.39 8.66
CA HIS A 100 4.41 -3.83 8.30
C HIS A 100 5.49 -4.92 8.35
N ALA A 101 6.17 -5.15 7.24
CA ALA A 101 7.18 -6.18 7.10
C ALA A 101 8.25 -5.76 6.07
N VAL A 102 9.40 -5.30 6.54
CA VAL A 102 10.51 -4.81 5.71
C VAL A 102 11.54 -5.93 5.49
N GLU A 103 12.06 -6.50 6.56
CA GLU A 103 13.05 -7.57 6.51
C GLU A 103 12.43 -8.91 6.13
N ALA A 104 13.23 -9.80 5.55
CA ALA A 104 12.78 -11.14 5.13
C ALA A 104 12.12 -11.94 6.26
N GLU A 105 12.62 -11.81 7.49
CA GLU A 105 12.08 -12.45 8.67
C GLU A 105 10.69 -11.90 9.02
N ALA A 106 10.48 -10.59 8.90
CA ALA A 106 9.18 -9.96 9.11
C ALA A 106 8.17 -10.38 8.03
N VAL A 107 8.59 -10.42 6.76
CA VAL A 107 7.75 -10.91 5.64
C VAL A 107 7.35 -12.37 5.88
N LYS A 108 8.29 -13.22 6.33
CA LYS A 108 8.00 -14.61 6.70
C LYS A 108 6.97 -14.68 7.81
N ALA A 109 7.16 -13.93 8.89
CA ALA A 109 6.26 -13.94 10.04
C ALA A 109 4.84 -13.46 9.67
N ALA A 110 4.73 -12.36 8.91
CA ALA A 110 3.46 -11.85 8.41
C ALA A 110 2.73 -12.89 7.54
N ALA A 111 3.43 -13.52 6.60
CA ALA A 111 2.85 -14.55 5.73
C ALA A 111 2.39 -15.79 6.51
N ILE A 112 3.11 -16.21 7.55
CA ILE A 112 2.71 -17.30 8.44
C ILE A 112 1.43 -16.93 9.19
N ALA A 113 1.37 -15.75 9.80
CA ALA A 113 0.24 -15.30 10.59
C ALA A 113 -1.04 -15.16 9.75
N ILE A 114 -0.95 -14.57 8.55
CA ILE A 114 -2.08 -14.47 7.62
C ILE A 114 -2.53 -15.87 7.14
N ASN A 115 -1.60 -16.77 6.88
CA ASN A 115 -1.94 -18.15 6.50
C ASN A 115 -2.58 -18.95 7.63
N HIS A 116 -2.25 -18.63 8.88
CA HIS A 116 -2.82 -19.25 10.09
C HIS A 116 -4.27 -18.79 10.34
N ALA A 117 -4.62 -17.56 9.97
CA ALA A 117 -5.94 -16.98 10.19
C ALA A 117 -7.06 -17.77 9.48
N PRO A 118 -8.28 -17.79 10.03
CA PRO A 118 -9.43 -18.47 9.44
C PRO A 118 -9.74 -17.99 8.03
N LYS A 119 -9.90 -18.90 7.08
CA LYS A 119 -10.16 -18.57 5.65
C LYS A 119 -11.60 -18.09 5.40
N ASN A 120 -12.52 -18.34 6.31
CA ASN A 120 -13.94 -17.98 6.19
C ASN A 120 -14.29 -16.69 6.94
N SER A 121 -13.30 -15.86 7.22
CA SER A 121 -13.51 -14.57 7.88
C SER A 121 -14.31 -13.63 6.99
N ALA A 122 -15.28 -12.92 7.56
CA ALA A 122 -16.09 -11.93 6.86
C ALA A 122 -15.37 -10.57 6.75
N ILE A 123 -14.13 -10.59 6.27
CA ILE A 123 -13.33 -9.36 6.08
C ILE A 123 -13.72 -8.66 4.77
N CYS A 124 -13.79 -7.32 4.81
CA CYS A 124 -14.23 -6.49 3.67
C CYS A 124 -13.12 -6.21 2.62
N ALA A 125 -11.87 -6.54 2.94
CA ALA A 125 -10.70 -6.36 2.08
C ALA A 125 -9.69 -7.50 2.32
N PRO A 126 -8.76 -7.76 1.39
CA PRO A 126 -7.73 -8.78 1.58
C PRO A 126 -6.76 -8.38 2.69
N ASN A 127 -6.25 -9.35 3.48
CA ASN A 127 -5.12 -9.12 4.36
C ASN A 127 -3.89 -8.70 3.56
N ARG A 128 -3.02 -7.87 4.13
CA ARG A 128 -1.92 -7.26 3.42
C ARG A 128 -0.58 -7.42 4.13
N ILE A 129 0.47 -7.52 3.33
CA ILE A 129 1.86 -7.36 3.76
C ILE A 129 2.35 -6.04 3.18
N GLU A 130 2.68 -5.08 4.05
CA GLU A 130 3.19 -3.78 3.65
C GLU A 130 4.69 -3.87 3.39
N HIS A 131 5.15 -3.23 2.33
CA HIS A 131 6.50 -3.15 1.83
C HIS A 131 7.04 -4.45 1.21
N ALA A 132 7.17 -5.53 1.98
CA ALA A 132 7.89 -6.73 1.58
C ALA A 132 9.24 -6.38 0.92
N SER A 133 9.98 -5.44 1.55
CA SER A 133 11.15 -4.81 0.94
C SER A 133 12.25 -5.82 0.66
N GLU A 134 12.56 -6.69 1.61
CA GLU A 134 13.48 -7.81 1.41
C GLU A 134 12.68 -9.10 1.20
N LEU A 135 12.48 -9.50 -0.06
CA LEU A 135 11.74 -10.72 -0.40
C LEU A 135 12.63 -11.71 -1.18
N PRO A 136 13.35 -12.62 -0.50
CA PRO A 136 14.09 -13.68 -1.16
C PRO A 136 13.17 -14.68 -1.86
N VAL A 137 13.66 -15.31 -2.94
CA VAL A 137 12.87 -16.20 -3.81
C VAL A 137 12.16 -17.33 -3.05
N ASN A 138 12.82 -17.90 -2.04
CA ASN A 138 12.27 -18.98 -1.23
C ASN A 138 11.02 -18.57 -0.41
N LEU A 139 10.83 -17.30 -0.11
CA LEU A 139 9.65 -16.80 0.60
C LEU A 139 8.46 -16.51 -0.30
N ILE A 140 8.64 -16.32 -1.61
CA ILE A 140 7.56 -15.99 -2.55
C ILE A 140 6.42 -17.04 -2.48
N ARG A 141 6.76 -18.33 -2.41
CA ARG A 141 5.75 -19.40 -2.29
C ARG A 141 4.97 -19.34 -0.97
N LEU A 142 5.61 -18.90 0.12
CA LEU A 142 4.94 -18.71 1.40
C LEU A 142 3.96 -17.54 1.34
N VAL A 143 4.39 -16.40 0.79
CA VAL A 143 3.52 -15.23 0.54
C VAL A 143 2.34 -15.62 -0.34
N LYS A 144 2.56 -16.38 -1.43
CA LYS A 144 1.47 -16.90 -2.28
C LYS A 144 0.45 -17.71 -1.48
N ARG A 145 0.91 -18.63 -0.64
CA ARG A 145 0.02 -19.49 0.18
C ARG A 145 -0.79 -18.72 1.21
N SER A 146 -0.25 -17.62 1.73
CA SER A 146 -0.98 -16.77 2.70
C SER A 146 -2.23 -16.14 2.09
N GLY A 147 -2.24 -15.92 0.76
CA GLY A 147 -3.31 -15.20 0.07
C GLY A 147 -3.29 -13.69 0.31
N ALA A 148 -2.22 -13.16 0.92
CA ALA A 148 -2.08 -11.73 1.16
C ALA A 148 -1.87 -10.95 -0.14
N THR A 149 -2.37 -9.70 -0.16
CA THR A 149 -1.92 -8.69 -1.12
C THR A 149 -0.62 -8.06 -0.62
N VAL A 150 0.35 -7.88 -1.49
CA VAL A 150 1.60 -7.18 -1.16
C VAL A 150 1.48 -5.72 -1.60
N ILE A 151 1.71 -4.78 -0.67
CA ILE A 151 1.82 -3.36 -0.98
C ILE A 151 3.28 -3.00 -1.03
N THR A 152 3.83 -2.88 -2.24
CA THR A 152 5.25 -2.55 -2.43
C THR A 152 5.44 -1.08 -2.82
N ASN A 153 6.66 -0.57 -2.65
CA ASN A 153 6.97 0.84 -2.75
C ASN A 153 8.07 1.08 -3.81
N PRO A 154 7.76 1.11 -5.12
CA PRO A 154 8.75 1.31 -6.16
C PRO A 154 9.51 2.63 -6.03
N GLY A 155 8.88 3.67 -5.47
CA GLY A 155 9.51 4.97 -5.22
C GLY A 155 10.80 4.88 -4.40
N PHE A 156 10.91 3.94 -3.46
CA PHE A 156 12.14 3.73 -2.69
C PHE A 156 13.34 3.34 -3.56
N ILE A 157 13.12 2.64 -4.68
CA ILE A 157 14.21 2.36 -5.63
C ILE A 157 14.76 3.67 -6.21
N PHE A 158 13.88 4.62 -6.53
CA PHE A 158 14.29 5.92 -7.06
C PHE A 158 14.93 6.79 -5.99
N PHE A 159 14.25 7.00 -4.86
CA PHE A 159 14.67 7.99 -3.86
C PHE A 159 15.82 7.49 -2.96
N ALA A 160 15.82 6.22 -2.59
CA ALA A 160 16.78 5.63 -1.66
C ALA A 160 17.75 4.62 -2.30
N GLY A 161 17.74 4.48 -3.63
CA GLY A 161 18.53 3.47 -4.34
C GLY A 161 20.04 3.57 -4.07
N GLU A 162 20.61 4.76 -4.06
CA GLU A 162 22.03 4.96 -3.76
C GLU A 162 22.36 4.51 -2.32
N LYS A 163 21.47 4.80 -1.37
CA LYS A 163 21.61 4.31 0.01
C LYS A 163 21.58 2.79 0.03
N PHE A 164 20.61 2.16 -0.63
CA PHE A 164 20.52 0.69 -0.69
C PHE A 164 21.75 0.05 -1.30
N ARG A 165 22.28 0.63 -2.38
CA ARG A 165 23.51 0.15 -3.01
C ARG A 165 24.69 0.12 -2.03
N ASN A 166 24.78 1.11 -1.15
CA ASN A 166 25.90 1.28 -0.23
C ASN A 166 25.69 0.52 1.10
N THR A 167 24.46 0.33 1.55
CA THR A 167 24.16 -0.20 2.88
C THR A 167 23.60 -1.61 2.88
N VAL A 168 22.91 -2.03 1.80
CA VAL A 168 22.35 -3.37 1.69
C VAL A 168 23.41 -4.31 1.11
N PRO A 169 23.71 -5.44 1.76
CA PRO A 169 24.64 -6.43 1.23
C PRO A 169 24.29 -6.85 -0.19
N ALA A 170 25.29 -6.98 -1.06
CA ALA A 170 25.09 -7.24 -2.49
C ALA A 170 24.20 -8.45 -2.77
N PHE A 171 24.28 -9.52 -1.96
CA PHE A 171 23.44 -10.71 -2.14
C PHE A 171 21.96 -10.49 -1.80
N LYS A 172 21.61 -9.43 -1.03
CA LYS A 172 20.24 -9.05 -0.71
C LYS A 172 19.65 -8.03 -1.68
N GLN A 173 20.47 -7.28 -2.41
CA GLN A 173 19.97 -6.26 -3.35
C GLN A 173 18.96 -6.82 -4.38
N PRO A 174 19.11 -8.06 -4.91
CA PRO A 174 18.11 -8.68 -5.77
C PRO A 174 16.76 -8.97 -5.09
N TRP A 175 16.65 -8.86 -3.78
CA TRP A 175 15.41 -9.09 -3.05
C TRP A 175 14.55 -7.84 -2.92
N LEU A 176 15.13 -6.65 -3.23
CA LEU A 176 14.51 -5.37 -2.93
C LEU A 176 13.31 -5.07 -3.83
N TYR A 177 12.16 -4.83 -3.17
CA TYR A 177 10.93 -4.34 -3.79
C TYR A 177 10.58 -5.08 -5.09
N ARG A 178 10.46 -6.40 -5.01
CA ARG A 178 10.10 -7.24 -6.16
C ARG A 178 8.68 -6.95 -6.61
N ILE A 179 8.49 -6.86 -7.93
CA ILE A 179 7.18 -6.64 -8.55
C ILE A 179 6.87 -7.75 -9.55
N ALA A 180 7.72 -7.91 -10.59
CA ALA A 180 7.47 -8.87 -11.65
C ALA A 180 7.42 -10.31 -11.14
N SER A 181 8.32 -10.70 -10.22
CA SER A 181 8.29 -12.02 -9.58
C SER A 181 6.99 -12.30 -8.84
N LEU A 182 6.43 -11.31 -8.14
CA LEU A 182 5.15 -11.44 -7.44
C LEU A 182 4.01 -11.63 -8.44
N LEU A 183 3.94 -10.80 -9.49
CA LEU A 183 2.93 -10.89 -10.53
C LEU A 183 2.98 -12.23 -11.29
N HIS A 184 4.19 -12.70 -11.66
CA HIS A 184 4.36 -14.00 -12.31
C HIS A 184 3.89 -15.16 -11.43
N MET A 185 4.04 -15.04 -10.13
CA MET A 185 3.50 -16.02 -9.19
C MET A 185 1.99 -15.87 -8.97
N GLY A 186 1.34 -14.86 -9.56
CA GLY A 186 -0.08 -14.56 -9.37
C GLY A 186 -0.39 -14.14 -7.92
N ILE A 187 0.53 -13.42 -7.27
CA ILE A 187 0.32 -12.77 -5.98
C ILE A 187 -0.28 -11.39 -6.27
N PRO A 188 -1.39 -11.02 -5.62
CA PRO A 188 -1.93 -9.67 -5.74
C PRO A 188 -0.91 -8.63 -5.24
N VAL A 189 -0.69 -7.58 -6.02
CA VAL A 189 0.24 -6.49 -5.70
C VAL A 189 -0.47 -5.16 -5.90
N ALA A 190 -0.17 -4.17 -5.06
CA ALA A 190 -0.49 -2.78 -5.30
C ALA A 190 0.68 -1.88 -4.86
N PHE A 191 0.67 -0.62 -5.29
CA PHE A 191 1.70 0.33 -4.92
C PHE A 191 1.26 1.21 -3.75
N GLY A 192 2.25 1.63 -2.95
CA GLY A 192 2.11 2.62 -1.91
C GLY A 192 3.34 3.52 -1.87
N SER A 193 3.15 4.80 -1.57
CA SER A 193 4.25 5.78 -1.48
C SER A 193 5.02 5.69 -0.16
N ASP A 194 4.33 5.31 0.92
CA ASP A 194 4.83 5.42 2.29
C ASP A 194 5.19 6.86 2.70
N GLY A 195 4.49 7.84 2.12
CA GLY A 195 4.67 9.24 2.51
C GLY A 195 4.30 9.48 3.99
N PRO A 196 5.07 10.26 4.75
CA PRO A 196 6.12 11.20 4.30
C PRO A 196 7.55 10.65 4.33
N VAL A 197 7.76 9.33 4.49
CA VAL A 197 9.11 8.74 4.49
C VAL A 197 9.81 9.04 3.16
N GLU A 198 9.08 8.87 2.05
CA GLU A 198 9.46 9.40 0.74
C GLU A 198 8.36 10.29 0.18
N LEU A 199 8.70 11.10 -0.81
CA LEU A 199 7.71 11.98 -1.43
C LEU A 199 6.68 11.14 -2.21
N PRO A 200 5.36 11.36 -2.00
CA PRO A 200 4.33 10.69 -2.78
C PRO A 200 4.26 11.31 -4.19
N GLU A 201 5.05 10.79 -5.11
CA GLU A 201 5.16 11.25 -6.49
C GLU A 201 4.78 10.13 -7.46
N PRO A 202 3.48 9.98 -7.82
CA PRO A 202 3.00 8.86 -8.61
C PRO A 202 3.77 8.65 -9.92
N ILE A 203 4.11 9.72 -10.65
CA ILE A 203 4.88 9.61 -11.91
C ILE A 203 6.29 9.05 -11.65
N THR A 204 6.95 9.47 -10.57
CA THR A 204 8.25 8.94 -10.18
C THR A 204 8.16 7.47 -9.74
N GLU A 205 7.08 7.10 -9.07
CA GLU A 205 6.82 5.71 -8.66
C GLU A 205 6.59 4.82 -9.89
N LEU A 206 5.82 5.28 -10.90
CA LEU A 206 5.68 4.60 -12.19
C LEU A 206 7.02 4.45 -12.91
N TYR A 207 7.82 5.53 -12.95
CA TYR A 207 9.16 5.50 -13.55
C TYR A 207 10.05 4.44 -12.88
N ALA A 208 10.09 4.42 -11.56
CA ALA A 208 10.88 3.46 -10.79
C ALA A 208 10.41 2.01 -11.03
N ALA A 209 9.10 1.77 -11.11
CA ALA A 209 8.54 0.45 -11.38
C ALA A 209 8.90 -0.08 -12.78
N VAL A 210 8.87 0.81 -13.80
CA VAL A 210 9.14 0.45 -15.19
C VAL A 210 10.64 0.36 -15.48
N THR A 211 11.44 1.29 -14.98
CA THR A 211 12.88 1.37 -15.32
C THR A 211 13.78 0.68 -14.32
N ARG A 212 13.32 0.52 -13.08
CA ARG A 212 14.11 0.08 -11.91
C ARG A 212 15.35 0.95 -11.67
N LYS A 213 15.33 2.20 -12.16
CA LYS A 213 16.43 3.16 -11.98
C LYS A 213 16.27 3.95 -10.68
N SER A 214 17.40 4.12 -9.99
CA SER A 214 17.54 5.13 -8.94
C SER A 214 17.68 6.54 -9.53
N ARG A 215 17.65 7.56 -8.67
CA ARG A 215 17.83 8.95 -9.08
C ARG A 215 19.17 9.19 -9.81
N ALA A 216 20.24 8.51 -9.41
CA ALA A 216 21.54 8.58 -10.08
C ALA A 216 21.66 7.64 -11.29
N GLY A 217 20.58 6.95 -11.70
CA GLY A 217 20.54 6.08 -12.88
C GLY A 217 21.04 4.65 -12.66
N PHE A 218 21.33 4.25 -11.42
CA PHE A 218 21.66 2.87 -11.12
C PHE A 218 20.43 1.97 -11.26
N VAL A 219 20.55 0.83 -11.95
CA VAL A 219 19.47 -0.10 -12.21
C VAL A 219 19.47 -1.24 -11.19
N PHE A 220 18.38 -1.39 -10.43
CA PHE A 220 18.16 -2.52 -9.54
C PHE A 220 17.34 -3.61 -10.22
N GLU A 221 17.90 -4.83 -10.32
CA GLU A 221 17.19 -6.03 -10.81
C GLU A 221 16.20 -5.74 -11.94
N ARG A 222 16.73 -5.52 -13.14
CA ARG A 222 15.92 -5.18 -14.33
C ARG A 222 14.79 -6.19 -14.59
N ASN A 223 14.97 -7.44 -14.20
CA ASN A 223 13.96 -8.49 -14.33
C ASN A 223 12.73 -8.28 -13.43
N GLU A 224 12.79 -7.36 -12.48
CA GLU A 224 11.66 -6.95 -11.64
C GLU A 224 10.91 -5.74 -12.19
N SER A 225 11.28 -5.22 -13.38
CA SER A 225 10.52 -4.18 -14.06
C SER A 225 9.18 -4.69 -14.57
N VAL A 226 8.22 -3.78 -14.67
CA VAL A 226 6.88 -4.04 -15.21
C VAL A 226 6.58 -3.09 -16.36
N THR A 227 5.53 -3.35 -17.16
CA THR A 227 5.10 -2.41 -18.20
C THR A 227 4.41 -1.19 -17.59
N LEU A 228 4.26 -0.11 -18.36
CA LEU A 228 3.54 1.08 -17.90
C LEU A 228 2.08 0.76 -17.56
N GLU A 229 1.41 -0.07 -18.38
CA GLU A 229 0.03 -0.48 -18.13
C GLU A 229 -0.09 -1.24 -16.81
N GLN A 230 0.83 -2.16 -16.54
CA GLN A 230 0.87 -2.88 -15.27
C GLN A 230 1.12 -1.91 -14.12
N ALA A 231 2.09 -1.01 -14.24
CA ALA A 231 2.40 -0.04 -13.19
C ALA A 231 1.20 0.88 -12.88
N LEU A 232 0.48 1.34 -13.91
CA LEU A 232 -0.75 2.12 -13.73
C LEU A 232 -1.85 1.32 -13.05
N ASP A 233 -2.08 0.06 -13.45
CA ASP A 233 -3.07 -0.82 -12.81
C ASP A 233 -2.73 -1.03 -11.33
N LEU A 234 -1.45 -1.28 -10.99
CA LEU A 234 -0.98 -1.47 -9.63
C LEU A 234 -1.13 -0.21 -8.77
N HIS A 235 -1.02 0.97 -9.38
CA HIS A 235 -1.15 2.25 -8.68
C HIS A 235 -2.60 2.74 -8.54
N THR A 236 -3.53 2.22 -9.36
CA THR A 236 -4.93 2.66 -9.39
C THR A 236 -5.88 1.55 -8.94
N TYR A 237 -6.22 0.64 -9.85
CA TYR A 237 -7.23 -0.38 -9.59
C TYR A 237 -6.80 -1.39 -8.51
N GLN A 238 -5.57 -1.88 -8.55
CA GLN A 238 -5.09 -2.80 -7.52
C GLN A 238 -4.97 -2.11 -6.15
N GLY A 239 -4.67 -0.81 -6.14
CA GLY A 239 -4.77 0.02 -4.94
C GLY A 239 -6.19 -0.01 -4.36
N ALA A 240 -7.21 0.19 -5.19
CA ALA A 240 -8.62 0.12 -4.77
C ALA A 240 -9.02 -1.29 -4.32
N VAL A 241 -8.61 -2.35 -5.03
CA VAL A 241 -8.83 -3.76 -4.63
C VAL A 241 -8.22 -4.03 -3.26
N SER A 242 -7.00 -3.58 -3.05
CA SER A 242 -6.28 -3.78 -1.78
C SER A 242 -6.96 -3.13 -0.59
N CYS A 243 -7.81 -2.13 -0.84
CA CYS A 243 -8.60 -1.41 0.16
C CYS A 243 -10.06 -1.91 0.25
N GLY A 244 -10.49 -2.82 -0.62
CA GLY A 244 -11.88 -3.30 -0.70
C GLY A 244 -12.87 -2.24 -1.23
N ILE A 245 -12.41 -1.31 -2.07
CA ILE A 245 -13.22 -0.20 -2.63
C ILE A 245 -13.25 -0.18 -4.16
N ASP A 246 -12.84 -1.26 -4.82
CA ASP A 246 -12.74 -1.39 -6.28
C ASP A 246 -14.10 -1.42 -6.99
N ASN A 247 -15.17 -1.64 -6.24
CA ASN A 247 -16.53 -1.45 -6.73
C ASN A 247 -16.95 0.04 -6.84
N TRP A 248 -16.15 0.94 -6.28
CA TRP A 248 -16.45 2.36 -6.19
C TRP A 248 -15.46 3.24 -6.97
N VAL A 249 -14.15 2.97 -6.86
CA VAL A 249 -13.07 3.75 -7.49
C VAL A 249 -12.01 2.85 -8.15
N GLY A 250 -11.03 3.44 -8.84
CA GLY A 250 -9.85 2.77 -9.38
C GLY A 250 -9.92 2.50 -10.89
N LYS A 251 -11.09 2.66 -11.53
CA LYS A 251 -11.26 2.51 -12.99
C LYS A 251 -12.14 3.60 -13.58
N ILE A 252 -11.93 3.90 -14.85
CA ILE A 252 -12.86 4.70 -15.66
C ILE A 252 -13.92 3.74 -16.20
N LYS A 253 -15.04 3.62 -15.47
CA LYS A 253 -16.15 2.71 -15.81
C LYS A 253 -17.48 3.31 -15.37
N ILE A 254 -18.52 3.10 -16.15
CA ILE A 254 -19.90 3.50 -15.78
C ILE A 254 -20.27 2.89 -14.43
N GLY A 255 -20.78 3.71 -13.52
CA GLY A 255 -21.15 3.35 -12.16
C GLY A 255 -20.07 3.51 -11.11
N GLN A 256 -18.85 3.86 -11.50
CA GLN A 256 -17.79 4.26 -10.56
C GLN A 256 -17.72 5.77 -10.39
N ALA A 257 -17.13 6.22 -9.28
CA ALA A 257 -16.89 7.62 -9.03
C ALA A 257 -15.93 8.20 -10.08
N ALA A 258 -16.19 9.43 -10.51
CA ALA A 258 -15.34 10.14 -11.46
C ALA A 258 -14.15 10.77 -10.73
N ASP A 259 -13.23 9.93 -10.24
CA ASP A 259 -11.98 10.32 -9.62
C ASP A 259 -10.88 10.21 -10.67
N LEU A 260 -10.41 11.36 -11.18
CA LEU A 260 -9.54 11.40 -12.35
C LEU A 260 -8.33 12.31 -12.11
N THR A 261 -7.20 11.88 -12.68
CA THR A 261 -5.99 12.71 -12.81
C THR A 261 -5.76 12.99 -14.29
N VAL A 262 -5.68 14.25 -14.66
CA VAL A 262 -5.43 14.68 -16.03
C VAL A 262 -3.98 15.14 -16.16
N LEU A 263 -3.29 14.58 -17.13
CA LEU A 263 -1.91 14.96 -17.48
C LEU A 263 -1.91 15.90 -18.70
N ASP A 264 -0.86 16.70 -18.84
CA ASP A 264 -0.65 17.62 -19.98
C ASP A 264 -0.31 16.89 -21.29
N ARG A 265 0.24 15.69 -21.20
CA ARG A 265 0.64 14.87 -22.34
C ARG A 265 0.27 13.41 -22.12
N ASN A 266 0.18 12.67 -23.21
CA ASN A 266 -0.05 11.22 -23.17
C ASN A 266 1.23 10.48 -22.74
N ILE A 267 1.26 9.96 -21.52
CA ILE A 267 2.39 9.22 -20.96
C ILE A 267 2.80 8.00 -21.80
N PHE A 268 1.87 7.39 -22.54
CA PHE A 268 2.14 6.22 -23.40
C PHE A 268 2.93 6.55 -24.67
N THR A 269 3.03 7.82 -25.02
CA THR A 269 3.79 8.28 -26.20
C THR A 269 5.17 8.83 -25.86
N LEU A 270 5.54 8.80 -24.59
CA LEU A 270 6.80 9.34 -24.08
C LEU A 270 7.73 8.23 -23.64
N GLU A 271 9.04 8.42 -23.89
CA GLU A 271 10.04 7.57 -23.25
C GLU A 271 10.07 7.82 -21.73
N PRO A 272 10.37 6.79 -20.91
CA PRO A 272 10.35 6.95 -19.45
C PRO A 272 11.18 8.13 -18.93
N ASP A 273 12.35 8.40 -19.52
CA ASP A 273 13.22 9.50 -19.09
C ASP A 273 12.61 10.91 -19.36
N GLN A 274 11.49 11.00 -20.11
CA GLN A 274 10.72 12.22 -20.34
C GLN A 274 9.56 12.40 -19.34
N TRP A 275 9.24 11.40 -18.53
CA TRP A 275 8.09 11.46 -17.63
C TRP A 275 8.28 12.47 -16.50
N ASN A 276 9.50 12.83 -16.14
CA ASN A 276 9.79 13.89 -15.17
C ASN A 276 9.30 15.28 -15.61
N GLU A 277 9.01 15.45 -16.89
CA GLU A 277 8.47 16.70 -17.46
C GLU A 277 6.94 16.75 -17.45
N LEU A 278 6.27 15.60 -17.23
CA LEU A 278 4.81 15.53 -17.16
C LEU A 278 4.27 16.39 -16.02
N ARG A 279 3.14 17.02 -16.29
CA ARG A 279 2.43 17.84 -15.33
C ARG A 279 1.00 17.32 -15.15
N VAL A 280 0.57 17.25 -13.93
CA VAL A 280 -0.85 17.11 -13.63
C VAL A 280 -1.50 18.46 -13.96
N THR A 281 -2.53 18.45 -14.79
CA THR A 281 -3.28 19.67 -15.15
C THR A 281 -4.60 19.77 -14.41
N SER A 282 -5.16 18.65 -13.96
CA SER A 282 -6.36 18.68 -13.11
C SER A 282 -6.41 17.45 -12.21
N THR A 283 -6.98 17.63 -11.04
CA THR A 283 -7.38 16.56 -10.12
C THR A 283 -8.88 16.67 -9.89
N ILE A 284 -9.61 15.60 -10.16
CA ILE A 284 -11.07 15.55 -10.14
C ILE A 284 -11.47 14.47 -9.13
N ILE A 285 -12.42 14.77 -8.25
CA ILE A 285 -13.02 13.79 -7.31
C ILE A 285 -14.55 13.94 -7.40
N ASP A 286 -15.26 12.82 -7.53
CA ASP A 286 -16.72 12.78 -7.75
C ASP A 286 -17.20 13.65 -8.93
N GLY A 287 -16.35 13.85 -9.94
CA GLY A 287 -16.65 14.71 -11.10
C GLY A 287 -16.40 16.20 -10.85
N GLU A 288 -16.01 16.62 -9.66
CA GLU A 288 -15.66 18.00 -9.33
C GLU A 288 -14.16 18.25 -9.49
N ILE A 289 -13.80 19.34 -10.16
CA ILE A 289 -12.40 19.76 -10.31
C ILE A 289 -11.95 20.37 -8.98
N LEU A 290 -11.12 19.63 -8.22
CA LEU A 290 -10.56 20.11 -6.96
C LEU A 290 -9.30 20.95 -7.14
N TRP A 291 -8.57 20.70 -8.20
CA TRP A 291 -7.35 21.41 -8.54
C TRP A 291 -7.17 21.49 -10.05
N LYS A 292 -6.71 22.62 -10.53
CA LYS A 292 -6.38 22.87 -11.94
C LYS A 292 -5.12 23.75 -11.98
N ALA A 293 -4.14 23.38 -12.87
CA ALA A 293 -2.91 24.15 -13.10
C ALA A 293 -3.20 25.47 -13.82
#